data_641713ce77fe2ea1b48c3d4010bd00f0
#
_entry.id   641713ce77fe2ea1b48c3d4010bd00f0
#
_cell.length_a   1.000
_cell.length_b   1.000
_cell.length_c   1.000
_cell.angle_alpha   90.00
_cell.angle_beta   90.00
_cell.angle_gamma   90.00
#
_symmetry.space_group_name_H-M   'P 1'
#
loop_
_entity.id
_entity.type
_entity.pdbx_description
1 polymer ?
#
loop_
_entity_poly.entity_id
_entity_poly.type
_entity_poly.pdbx_seq_one_letter_code
_entity_poly.pdbx_strand_id
1 'polypeptide(L)'
;MQILRSDMKTNSFIITEKIDGIDIKGDNYYLQQINRKEILFIIKILFNTFQSLLIFIKEKPDIVICTGALSTIPFCIIAKVFNSKLLYIESYAKVQTGSLTGRLMYLIADKFYVQWREMLNVFPKAIFKGGIY
;
A
#
# COMPACT_ATOMS: atom_id res chain seq x y z
N MET A 1 -3.59 -3.48 -8.54
CA MET A 1 -4.07 -2.08 -8.33
C MET A 1 -4.94 -1.54 -9.48
N GLN A 2 -4.57 -1.77 -10.72
CA GLN A 2 -5.41 -1.37 -11.87
C GLN A 2 -6.80 -2.03 -11.87
N ILE A 3 -6.91 -3.27 -11.45
CA ILE A 3 -8.19 -4.00 -11.35
C ILE A 3 -9.14 -3.29 -10.38
N LEU A 4 -8.64 -2.85 -9.23
CA LEU A 4 -9.44 -2.11 -8.25
C LEU A 4 -9.88 -0.75 -8.77
N ARG A 5 -9.02 -0.08 -9.55
CA ARG A 5 -9.34 1.23 -10.11
C ARG A 5 -10.45 1.19 -11.15
N SER A 6 -10.51 0.14 -11.96
CA SER A 6 -11.55 0.02 -13.00
C SER A 6 -12.97 -0.02 -12.43
N ASP A 7 -13.12 -0.49 -11.20
CA ASP A 7 -14.41 -0.60 -10.52
C ASP A 7 -14.77 0.64 -9.68
N MET A 8 -13.82 1.59 -9.53
CA MET A 8 -14.03 2.80 -8.74
C MET A 8 -14.53 3.95 -9.62
N LYS A 9 -15.76 4.40 -9.37
CA LYS A 9 -16.41 5.51 -10.08
C LYS A 9 -16.05 6.90 -9.50
N THR A 10 -15.06 7.01 -8.65
CA THR A 10 -14.66 8.25 -7.97
C THR A 10 -13.30 8.75 -8.46
N ASN A 11 -12.98 10.02 -8.18
CA ASN A 11 -11.64 10.55 -8.40
C ASN A 11 -10.62 9.72 -7.63
N SER A 12 -9.74 9.05 -8.34
CA SER A 12 -8.73 8.18 -7.76
C SER A 12 -7.37 8.38 -8.41
N PHE A 13 -6.33 8.23 -7.64
CA PHE A 13 -4.94 8.23 -8.12
C PHE A 13 -4.23 6.98 -7.63
N ILE A 14 -3.13 6.63 -8.29
CA ILE A 14 -2.31 5.47 -7.92
C ILE A 14 -0.93 5.95 -7.51
N ILE A 15 -0.45 5.42 -6.40
CA ILE A 15 0.95 5.54 -5.98
C ILE A 15 1.59 4.16 -6.16
N THR A 16 2.65 4.09 -6.92
CA THR A 16 3.37 2.83 -7.17
C THR A 16 4.87 3.05 -7.20
N GLU A 17 5.62 1.97 -7.13
CA GLU A 17 7.06 2.01 -7.34
C GLU A 17 7.39 2.26 -8.81
N LYS A 18 8.43 3.05 -9.06
CA LYS A 18 8.95 3.26 -10.41
C LYS A 18 9.62 1.97 -10.89
N ILE A 19 9.03 1.37 -11.91
CA ILE A 19 9.59 0.20 -12.60
C ILE A 19 9.87 0.62 -14.04
N ASP A 20 11.09 0.42 -14.50
CA ASP A 20 11.49 0.77 -15.85
C ASP A 20 10.65 0.01 -16.90
N GLY A 21 10.11 0.75 -17.86
CA GLY A 21 9.32 0.20 -18.96
C GLY A 21 7.82 0.00 -18.67
N ILE A 22 7.33 0.33 -17.48
CA ILE A 22 5.90 0.26 -17.15
C ILE A 22 5.35 1.66 -16.93
N ASP A 23 4.45 2.06 -17.80
CA ASP A 23 3.74 3.33 -17.68
C ASP A 23 2.25 3.06 -17.46
N ILE A 24 1.72 3.51 -16.33
CA ILE A 24 0.31 3.31 -15.97
C ILE A 24 -0.47 4.55 -16.39
N LYS A 25 -1.50 4.38 -17.20
CA LYS A 25 -2.34 5.49 -17.67
C LYS A 25 -3.15 6.12 -16.52
N GLY A 26 -3.16 7.43 -16.45
CA GLY A 26 -3.97 8.23 -15.51
C GLY A 26 -3.13 9.04 -14.51
N ASP A 27 -3.79 9.58 -13.49
CA ASP A 27 -3.13 10.36 -12.41
C ASP A 27 -2.34 9.42 -11.51
N ASN A 28 -1.03 9.33 -11.73
CA ASN A 28 -0.17 8.39 -11.03
C ASN A 28 1.04 9.11 -10.46
N TYR A 29 1.45 8.63 -9.29
CA TYR A 29 2.67 9.05 -8.62
C TYR A 29 3.62 7.87 -8.50
N TYR A 30 4.88 8.12 -8.77
CA TYR A 30 5.92 7.10 -8.73
C TYR A 30 6.87 7.38 -7.57
N LEU A 31 7.01 6.41 -6.68
CA LEU A 31 7.98 6.42 -5.60
C LEU A 31 9.20 5.61 -5.99
N GLN A 32 10.35 5.95 -5.40
CA GLN A 32 11.56 5.16 -5.60
C GLN A 32 11.40 3.77 -4.98
N GLN A 33 11.82 2.77 -5.72
CA GLN A 33 11.88 1.40 -5.21
C GLN A 33 12.85 1.31 -4.03
N ILE A 34 12.39 0.73 -2.94
CA ILE A 34 13.18 0.53 -1.73
C ILE A 34 13.62 -0.93 -1.65
N ASN A 35 14.93 -1.14 -1.62
CA ASN A 35 15.52 -2.43 -1.34
C ASN A 35 16.26 -2.38 0.00
N ARG A 36 15.86 -3.23 0.94
CA ARG A 36 16.45 -3.30 2.29
C ARG A 36 17.94 -3.66 2.32
N LYS A 37 18.44 -4.25 1.26
CA LYS A 37 19.86 -4.64 1.15
C LYS A 37 20.76 -3.51 0.64
N GLU A 38 20.18 -2.39 0.23
CA GLU A 38 20.96 -1.24 -0.26
C GLU A 38 21.49 -0.39 0.89
N ILE A 39 22.72 0.11 0.73
CA ILE A 39 23.36 1.01 1.69
C ILE A 39 22.57 2.32 1.85
N LEU A 40 21.93 2.78 0.78
CA LEU A 40 21.13 4.02 0.75
C LEU A 40 19.67 3.82 1.18
N PHE A 41 19.34 2.71 1.80
CA PHE A 41 17.98 2.35 2.24
C PHE A 41 17.31 3.45 3.05
N ILE A 42 18.01 3.98 4.08
CA ILE A 42 17.47 5.03 4.95
C ILE A 42 17.23 6.32 4.18
N ILE A 43 18.15 6.72 3.30
CA ILE A 43 18.02 7.93 2.47
C ILE A 43 16.82 7.81 1.53
N LYS A 44 16.63 6.66 0.91
CA LYS A 44 15.45 6.40 0.05
C LYS A 44 14.15 6.45 0.83
N ILE A 45 14.10 5.92 2.05
CA ILE A 45 12.92 6.03 2.92
C ILE A 45 12.61 7.49 3.24
N LEU A 46 13.60 8.28 3.64
CA LEU A 46 13.43 9.70 3.94
C LEU A 46 12.94 10.48 2.72
N PHE A 47 13.51 10.22 1.55
CA PHE A 47 13.08 10.85 0.30
C PHE A 47 11.63 10.48 -0.05
N ASN A 48 11.28 9.20 0.04
CA ASN A 48 9.92 8.72 -0.20
C ASN A 48 8.93 9.27 0.82
N THR A 49 9.34 9.45 2.08
CA THR A 49 8.51 10.05 3.12
C THR A 49 8.19 11.51 2.78
N PHE A 50 9.19 12.29 2.38
CA PHE A 50 8.99 13.68 1.96
C PHE A 50 8.08 13.77 0.73
N GLN A 51 8.35 12.97 -0.28
CA GLN A 51 7.52 12.91 -1.49
C GLN A 51 6.09 12.46 -1.18
N SER A 52 5.91 11.48 -0.32
CA SER A 52 4.59 11.02 0.13
C SER A 52 3.81 12.12 0.85
N LEU A 53 4.49 12.93 1.67
CA LEU A 53 3.87 14.06 2.34
C LEU A 53 3.38 15.11 1.34
N LEU A 54 4.17 15.44 0.32
CA LEU A 54 3.78 16.39 -0.73
C LEU A 54 2.56 15.88 -1.52
N ILE A 55 2.55 14.60 -1.87
CA ILE A 55 1.42 13.97 -2.57
C ILE A 55 0.17 14.01 -1.68
N PHE A 56 0.31 13.70 -0.40
CA PHE A 56 -0.81 13.72 0.53
C PHE A 56 -1.42 15.12 0.68
N ILE A 57 -0.59 16.14 0.83
CA ILE A 57 -1.04 17.54 0.94
C ILE A 57 -1.79 17.98 -0.32
N LYS A 58 -1.33 17.54 -1.49
CA LYS A 58 -1.96 17.86 -2.77
C LYS A 58 -3.30 17.15 -2.95
N GLU A 59 -3.34 15.84 -2.70
CA GLU A 59 -4.49 14.98 -3.03
C GLU A 59 -5.49 14.85 -1.87
N LYS A 60 -5.04 14.91 -0.63
CA LYS A 60 -5.88 14.78 0.59
C LYS A 60 -6.89 13.64 0.50
N PRO A 61 -6.47 12.38 0.30
CA PRO A 61 -7.40 11.28 0.10
C PRO A 61 -8.18 10.97 1.38
N ASP A 62 -9.46 10.67 1.24
CA ASP A 62 -10.30 10.21 2.36
C ASP A 62 -10.05 8.74 2.67
N ILE A 63 -9.77 7.95 1.65
CA ILE A 63 -9.54 6.51 1.75
C ILE A 63 -8.26 6.15 1.00
N VAL A 64 -7.41 5.38 1.66
CA VAL A 64 -6.18 4.83 1.08
C VAL A 64 -6.28 3.31 1.06
N ILE A 65 -6.04 2.71 -0.10
CA ILE A 65 -5.97 1.26 -0.27
C ILE A 65 -4.52 0.91 -0.57
N CYS A 66 -3.91 0.11 0.29
CA CYS A 66 -2.53 -0.35 0.15
C CYS A 66 -2.47 -1.85 -0.14
N THR A 67 -1.66 -2.23 -1.11
CA THR A 67 -1.49 -3.64 -1.52
C THR A 67 -0.09 -4.20 -1.22
N GLY A 68 0.70 -3.52 -0.40
CA GLY A 68 1.90 -4.09 0.20
C GLY A 68 3.25 -3.68 -0.37
N ALA A 69 3.33 -2.64 -1.19
CA ALA A 69 4.63 -2.11 -1.60
C ALA A 69 5.35 -1.43 -0.43
N LEU A 70 6.61 -1.78 -0.20
CA LEU A 70 7.40 -1.23 0.89
C LEU A 70 7.57 0.31 0.78
N SER A 71 7.72 0.80 -0.44
CA SER A 71 7.86 2.24 -0.73
C SER A 71 6.62 3.07 -0.37
N THR A 72 5.45 2.46 -0.29
CA THR A 72 4.19 3.14 0.04
C THR A 72 3.91 3.22 1.54
N ILE A 73 4.70 2.56 2.38
CA ILE A 73 4.53 2.59 3.85
C ILE A 73 4.51 4.02 4.40
N PRO A 74 5.44 4.92 4.03
CA PRO A 74 5.41 6.30 4.52
C PRO A 74 4.11 7.02 4.20
N PHE A 75 3.57 6.81 2.99
CA PHE A 75 2.30 7.40 2.59
C PHE A 75 1.14 6.88 3.45
N CYS A 76 1.10 5.58 3.72
CA CYS A 76 0.07 4.98 4.57
C CYS A 76 0.11 5.50 6.01
N ILE A 77 1.31 5.69 6.56
CA ILE A 77 1.49 6.25 7.91
C ILE A 77 1.01 7.71 7.94
N ILE A 78 1.39 8.51 6.96
CA ILE A 78 0.95 9.92 6.84
C ILE A 78 -0.57 9.98 6.73
N ALA A 79 -1.17 9.16 5.87
CA ALA A 79 -2.61 9.09 5.70
C ALA A 79 -3.31 8.76 7.03
N LYS A 80 -2.77 7.85 7.81
CA LYS A 80 -3.32 7.48 9.12
C LYS A 80 -3.20 8.61 10.14
N VAL A 81 -2.09 9.32 10.17
CA VAL A 81 -1.88 10.50 11.05
C VAL A 81 -2.91 11.59 10.74
N PHE A 82 -3.26 11.78 9.47
CA PHE A 82 -4.26 12.77 9.04
C PHE A 82 -5.70 12.21 9.01
N ASN A 83 -5.97 11.11 9.68
CA ASN A 83 -7.30 10.49 9.82
C ASN A 83 -7.95 9.99 8.52
N SER A 84 -7.18 9.73 7.47
CA SER A 84 -7.67 9.00 6.31
C SER A 84 -7.96 7.54 6.70
N LYS A 85 -8.96 6.94 6.09
CA LYS A 85 -9.24 5.51 6.26
C LYS A 85 -8.22 4.69 5.50
N LEU A 86 -7.54 3.79 6.18
CA LEU A 86 -6.52 2.92 5.61
C LEU A 86 -7.05 1.49 5.50
N LEU A 87 -7.17 1.02 4.26
CA LEU A 87 -7.51 -0.35 3.93
C LEU A 87 -6.26 -1.05 3.40
N TYR A 88 -5.95 -2.20 3.95
CA TYR A 88 -4.82 -3.00 3.50
C TYR A 88 -5.28 -4.33 2.92
N ILE A 89 -4.69 -4.72 1.82
CA ILE A 89 -4.94 -6.01 1.16
C ILE A 89 -3.61 -6.74 1.06
N GLU A 90 -3.49 -7.87 1.75
CA GLU A 90 -2.28 -8.67 1.72
C GLU A 90 -2.05 -9.29 0.34
N SER A 91 -0.79 -9.49 0.00
CA SER A 91 -0.39 -10.04 -1.30
C SER A 91 -0.99 -11.42 -1.56
N TYR A 92 -1.49 -11.64 -2.77
CA TYR A 92 -1.98 -12.94 -3.22
C TYR A 92 -0.91 -14.04 -3.15
N ALA A 93 0.36 -13.67 -3.31
CA ALA A 93 1.48 -14.60 -3.20
C ALA A 93 1.74 -15.08 -1.75
N LYS A 94 1.11 -14.46 -0.75
CA LYS A 94 1.25 -14.83 0.67
C LYS A 94 0.09 -15.72 1.11
N VAL A 95 0.35 -17.03 1.16
CA VAL A 95 -0.66 -18.03 1.52
C VAL A 95 -0.60 -18.42 3.00
N GLN A 96 0.60 -18.59 3.55
CA GLN A 96 0.81 -19.09 4.91
C GLN A 96 1.66 -18.16 5.78
N THR A 97 2.32 -17.17 5.20
CA THR A 97 3.20 -16.26 5.94
C THR A 97 2.87 -14.82 5.55
N GLY A 98 2.76 -13.94 6.55
CA GLY A 98 2.55 -12.52 6.31
C GLY A 98 3.79 -11.83 5.72
N SER A 99 3.57 -10.85 4.84
CA SER A 99 4.64 -9.96 4.40
C SER A 99 5.10 -9.07 5.55
N LEU A 100 6.30 -8.49 5.45
CA LEU A 100 6.76 -7.52 6.45
C LEU A 100 5.87 -6.27 6.45
N THR A 101 5.53 -5.78 5.26
CA THR A 101 4.59 -4.67 5.10
C THR A 101 3.23 -5.02 5.70
N GLY A 102 2.72 -6.23 5.47
CA GLY A 102 1.47 -6.71 6.04
C GLY A 102 1.48 -6.71 7.56
N ARG A 103 2.57 -7.18 8.18
CA ARG A 103 2.70 -7.17 9.65
C ARG A 103 2.66 -5.75 10.22
N LEU A 104 3.31 -4.79 9.57
CA LEU A 104 3.27 -3.39 9.97
C LEU A 104 1.87 -2.79 9.75
N MET A 105 1.28 -3.02 8.58
CA MET A 105 -0.04 -2.49 8.25
C MET A 105 -1.14 -3.10 9.13
N TYR A 106 -0.99 -4.34 9.59
CA TYR A 106 -1.93 -4.97 10.50
C TYR A 106 -2.12 -4.21 11.82
N LEU A 107 -1.09 -3.47 12.25
CA LEU A 107 -1.13 -2.63 13.45
C LEU A 107 -1.86 -1.31 13.25
N ILE A 108 -1.88 -0.76 12.04
CA ILE A 108 -2.36 0.59 11.77
C ILE A 108 -3.56 0.67 10.82
N ALA A 109 -3.82 -0.34 10.00
CA ALA A 109 -4.93 -0.33 9.06
C ALA A 109 -6.28 -0.37 9.78
N ASP A 110 -7.25 0.37 9.26
CA ASP A 110 -8.63 0.32 9.75
C ASP A 110 -9.33 -0.97 9.36
N LYS A 111 -9.00 -1.48 8.16
CA LYS A 111 -9.42 -2.81 7.71
C LYS A 111 -8.27 -3.51 7.03
N PHE A 112 -8.09 -4.77 7.39
CA PHE A 112 -7.03 -5.62 6.85
C PHE A 112 -7.65 -6.83 6.17
N TYR A 113 -7.43 -6.96 4.88
CA TYR A 113 -7.98 -8.04 4.06
C TYR A 113 -6.88 -9.04 3.70
N VAL A 114 -7.24 -10.31 3.75
CA VAL A 114 -6.41 -11.42 3.28
C VAL A 114 -7.09 -12.13 2.13
N GLN A 115 -6.31 -12.67 1.21
CA GLN A 115 -6.82 -13.33 0.01
C GLN A 115 -6.90 -14.85 0.15
N TRP A 116 -6.38 -15.39 1.24
CA TRP A 116 -6.41 -16.80 1.58
C TRP A 116 -6.94 -17.00 2.99
N ARG A 117 -7.78 -18.02 3.18
CA ARG A 117 -8.35 -18.34 4.48
C ARG A 117 -7.27 -18.72 5.51
N GLU A 118 -6.22 -19.37 5.06
CA GLU A 118 -5.07 -19.80 5.89
C GLU A 118 -4.36 -18.62 6.54
N MET A 119 -4.42 -17.44 5.92
CA MET A 119 -3.84 -16.22 6.47
C MET A 119 -4.53 -15.72 7.74
N LEU A 120 -5.73 -16.19 8.04
CA LEU A 120 -6.39 -15.89 9.31
C LEU A 120 -5.65 -16.51 10.51
N ASN A 121 -4.82 -17.54 10.29
CA ASN A 121 -3.95 -18.08 11.32
C ASN A 121 -2.79 -17.12 11.67
N VAL A 122 -2.36 -16.31 10.70
CA VAL A 122 -1.31 -15.29 10.85
C VAL A 122 -1.87 -13.96 11.35
N PHE A 123 -3.02 -13.58 10.81
CA PHE A 123 -3.72 -12.33 11.10
C PHE A 123 -5.16 -12.62 11.55
N PRO A 124 -5.39 -12.99 12.82
CA PRO A 124 -6.69 -13.44 13.30
C PRO A 124 -7.83 -12.40 13.17
N LYS A 125 -7.49 -11.12 13.20
CA LYS A 125 -8.47 -10.02 13.03
C LYS A 125 -8.65 -9.58 11.59
N ALA A 126 -7.97 -10.24 10.63
CA ALA A 126 -8.11 -9.93 9.22
C ALA A 126 -9.48 -10.38 8.67
N ILE A 127 -9.85 -9.80 7.54
CA ILE A 127 -11.12 -10.10 6.85
C ILE A 127 -10.80 -10.94 5.63
N PHE A 128 -11.39 -12.13 5.54
CA PHE A 128 -11.34 -12.96 4.34
C PHE A 128 -12.67 -12.87 3.60
N LYS A 129 -12.61 -12.45 2.34
CA LYS A 129 -13.79 -12.41 1.44
C LYS A 129 -13.50 -13.03 0.06
N GLY A 130 -12.54 -13.93 0.00
CA GLY A 130 -12.04 -14.50 -1.27
C GLY A 130 -10.90 -13.67 -1.86
N GLY A 131 -10.32 -14.17 -2.95
CA GLY A 131 -9.27 -13.47 -3.68
C GLY A 131 -9.83 -12.36 -4.56
N ILE A 132 -9.00 -11.35 -4.83
CA ILE A 132 -9.34 -10.27 -5.76
C ILE A 132 -9.14 -10.73 -7.21
N TYR A 133 -8.28 -11.70 -7.40
CA TYR A 133 -7.91 -12.24 -8.72
C TYR A 133 -8.70 -13.47 -9.07
#